data_bf38f94128d9f8c17acf3c73c91b20dd
#
_entry.id   bf38f94128d9f8c17acf3c73c91b20dd
#
_cell.length_a   1.000
_cell.length_b   1.000
_cell.length_c   1.000
_cell.angle_alpha   90.00
_cell.angle_beta   90.00
_cell.angle_gamma   90.00
#
_symmetry.space_group_name_H-M   'P 1'
#
loop_
_entity.id
_entity.type
_entity.pdbx_description
1 polymer ?
#
loop_
_entity_poly.entity_id
_entity_poly.type
_entity_poly.pdbx_seq_one_letter_code
_entity_poly.pdbx_strand_id
1 'polypeptide(L)'
;VEILELARKSVVAILIVGDPLQATTHVDIQLRAEKLGIDCEIIHGVSITTIVTGAIGLSNYKFGRQTTIAYPYENWIATSPLEVIAVNRYQGLHTLVLLDLDPTGEGAGMQKPMQPKDIFKSMQLMVNKLENYMSESSDAPEEDDLRMSAYQEFCNNLESLDIVLCTDMGTTGQQITYVNFSDLPQAPEGGMHCLV
;
A
#
# COMPACT_ATOMS: atom_id res chain seq x y z
N VAL A 1 -2.33 19.87 -15.44
CA VAL A 1 -2.17 20.78 -16.58
C VAL A 1 -2.27 22.23 -16.13
N GLU A 2 -3.27 22.59 -15.34
CA GLU A 2 -3.48 23.96 -14.85
C GLU A 2 -2.29 24.47 -14.00
N ILE A 3 -1.72 23.63 -13.13
CA ILE A 3 -0.54 23.96 -12.31
C ILE A 3 0.65 24.39 -13.18
N LEU A 4 0.91 23.70 -14.30
CA LEU A 4 2.03 24.01 -15.19
C LEU A 4 1.81 25.32 -15.94
N GLU A 5 0.57 25.66 -16.29
CA GLU A 5 0.26 26.96 -16.93
C GLU A 5 0.44 28.12 -15.94
N LEU A 6 0.15 27.90 -14.66
CA LEU A 6 0.41 28.88 -13.60
C LEU A 6 1.94 29.04 -13.38
N ALA A 7 2.68 27.94 -13.37
CA ALA A 7 4.12 27.94 -13.15
C ALA A 7 4.93 28.65 -14.26
N ARG A 8 4.37 28.81 -15.46
CA ARG A 8 4.96 29.65 -16.54
C ARG A 8 5.00 31.16 -16.21
N LYS A 9 4.17 31.59 -15.29
CA LYS A 9 3.93 33.01 -15.00
C LYS A 9 4.30 33.42 -13.58
N SER A 10 4.44 32.44 -12.68
CA SER A 10 4.66 32.66 -11.26
C SER A 10 5.33 31.45 -10.61
N VAL A 11 5.88 31.65 -9.43
CA VAL A 11 6.35 30.51 -8.59
C VAL A 11 5.11 29.80 -8.01
N VAL A 12 5.06 28.47 -8.22
CA VAL A 12 3.99 27.62 -7.72
C VAL A 12 4.61 26.58 -6.77
N ALA A 13 4.10 26.51 -5.55
CA ALA A 13 4.48 25.48 -4.58
C ALA A 13 3.38 24.43 -4.47
N ILE A 14 3.75 23.13 -4.58
CA ILE A 14 2.88 21.99 -4.32
C ILE A 14 3.26 21.42 -2.97
N LEU A 15 2.35 21.47 -2.00
CA LEU A 15 2.55 20.95 -0.66
C LEU A 15 2.03 19.52 -0.57
N ILE A 16 2.90 18.58 -0.21
CA ILE A 16 2.61 17.15 -0.17
C ILE A 16 2.96 16.60 1.20
N VAL A 17 2.08 15.81 1.78
CA VAL A 17 2.36 15.10 3.03
C VAL A 17 3.34 13.97 2.76
N GLY A 18 4.42 13.91 3.54
CA GLY A 18 5.49 12.95 3.34
C GLY A 18 6.56 13.43 2.35
N ASP A 19 7.11 12.53 1.56
CA ASP A 19 8.05 12.86 0.48
C ASP A 19 7.28 13.00 -0.85
N PRO A 20 7.53 14.07 -1.62
CA PRO A 20 6.76 14.37 -2.82
C PRO A 20 6.95 13.35 -3.96
N LEU A 21 7.96 12.50 -3.90
CA LEU A 21 8.26 11.50 -4.94
C LEU A 21 8.11 10.04 -4.47
N GLN A 22 7.69 9.82 -3.22
CA GLN A 22 7.52 8.46 -2.68
C GLN A 22 6.06 7.99 -2.77
N ALA A 23 5.86 6.79 -3.31
CA ALA A 23 4.54 6.14 -3.46
C ALA A 23 3.50 7.02 -4.18
N THR A 24 3.93 7.71 -5.25
CA THR A 24 3.13 8.70 -5.98
C THR A 24 3.50 8.78 -7.44
N THR A 25 2.66 9.43 -8.24
CA THR A 25 2.89 9.71 -9.66
C THR A 25 3.39 11.14 -9.93
N HIS A 26 3.78 11.90 -8.92
CA HIS A 26 4.16 13.31 -9.06
C HIS A 26 5.41 13.53 -9.94
N VAL A 27 6.23 12.50 -10.12
CA VAL A 27 7.33 12.53 -11.09
C VAL A 27 6.85 12.92 -12.51
N ASP A 28 5.61 12.57 -12.88
CA ASP A 28 5.03 12.98 -14.18
C ASP A 28 4.89 14.51 -14.29
N ILE A 29 4.52 15.20 -13.19
CA ILE A 29 4.44 16.67 -13.17
C ILE A 29 5.83 17.27 -13.39
N GLN A 30 6.86 16.75 -12.73
CA GLN A 30 8.25 17.18 -12.90
C GLN A 30 8.73 16.99 -14.35
N LEU A 31 8.51 15.81 -14.93
CA LEU A 31 8.89 15.51 -16.31
C LEU A 31 8.16 16.40 -17.33
N ARG A 32 6.90 16.75 -17.09
CA ARG A 32 6.16 17.68 -17.93
C ARG A 32 6.64 19.12 -17.78
N ALA A 33 6.99 19.55 -16.57
CA ALA A 33 7.57 20.85 -16.32
C ALA A 33 8.90 21.01 -17.07
N GLU A 34 9.79 20.03 -16.98
CA GLU A 34 11.07 20.00 -17.70
C GLU A 34 10.87 20.13 -19.22
N LYS A 35 9.94 19.38 -19.81
CA LYS A 35 9.61 19.48 -21.25
C LYS A 35 9.11 20.86 -21.66
N LEU A 36 8.54 21.62 -20.73
CA LEU A 36 8.05 22.98 -20.95
C LEU A 36 9.09 24.06 -20.62
N GLY A 37 10.31 23.68 -20.20
CA GLY A 37 11.36 24.60 -19.77
C GLY A 37 11.04 25.32 -18.47
N ILE A 38 10.25 24.70 -17.58
CA ILE A 38 9.92 25.20 -16.26
C ILE A 38 10.86 24.55 -15.25
N ASP A 39 11.61 25.35 -14.52
CA ASP A 39 12.50 24.88 -13.48
C ASP A 39 11.69 24.32 -12.30
N CYS A 40 12.11 23.15 -11.80
CA CYS A 40 11.51 22.49 -10.65
C CYS A 40 12.54 22.24 -9.56
N GLU A 41 12.21 22.63 -8.35
CA GLU A 41 12.96 22.29 -7.15
C GLU A 41 12.18 21.28 -6.33
N ILE A 42 12.84 20.18 -5.91
CA ILE A 42 12.24 19.16 -5.06
C ILE A 42 12.82 19.31 -3.65
N ILE A 43 11.94 19.55 -2.69
CA ILE A 43 12.29 19.56 -1.27
C ILE A 43 11.77 18.25 -0.69
N HIS A 44 12.69 17.32 -0.37
CA HIS A 44 12.36 16.03 0.19
C HIS A 44 11.80 16.14 1.61
N GLY A 45 10.77 15.35 1.88
CA GLY A 45 10.16 15.19 3.19
C GLY A 45 10.40 13.81 3.78
N VAL A 46 9.80 13.56 4.93
CA VAL A 46 9.91 12.27 5.62
C VAL A 46 8.74 11.38 5.21
N SER A 47 9.05 10.26 4.54
CA SER A 47 8.05 9.29 4.08
C SER A 47 7.81 8.20 5.11
N ILE A 48 6.60 7.64 5.12
CA ILE A 48 6.24 6.43 5.88
C ILE A 48 7.16 5.26 5.53
N THR A 49 7.64 5.18 4.29
CA THR A 49 8.56 4.14 3.83
C THR A 49 9.89 4.11 4.57
N THR A 50 10.27 5.23 5.19
CA THR A 50 11.50 5.35 5.99
C THR A 50 11.23 5.33 7.49
N ILE A 51 10.08 5.86 7.94
CA ILE A 51 9.77 5.95 9.38
C ILE A 51 9.45 4.58 9.96
N VAL A 52 8.61 3.82 9.27
CA VAL A 52 7.99 2.61 9.82
C VAL A 52 9.01 1.57 10.22
N THR A 53 10.01 1.33 9.39
CA THR A 53 11.02 0.29 9.64
C THR A 53 11.74 0.49 10.98
N GLY A 54 12.15 1.73 11.26
CA GLY A 54 12.79 2.08 12.53
C GLY A 54 11.83 2.13 13.71
N ALA A 55 10.63 2.66 13.50
CA ALA A 55 9.64 2.84 14.56
C ALA A 55 9.16 1.51 15.15
N ILE A 56 9.04 0.45 14.35
CA ILE A 56 8.63 -0.90 14.79
C ILE A 56 9.81 -1.76 15.25
N GLY A 57 11.03 -1.23 15.26
CA GLY A 57 12.22 -1.92 15.75
C GLY A 57 12.78 -3.00 14.81
N LEU A 58 12.38 -3.00 13.54
CA LEU A 58 12.91 -3.91 12.52
C LEU A 58 14.04 -3.26 11.71
N SER A 59 14.93 -4.09 11.19
CA SER A 59 15.99 -3.63 10.30
C SER A 59 15.44 -3.36 8.89
N ASN A 60 15.73 -2.18 8.33
CA ASN A 60 15.35 -1.85 6.96
C ASN A 60 15.92 -2.83 5.92
N TYR A 61 17.05 -3.49 6.19
CA TYR A 61 17.62 -4.54 5.33
C TYR A 61 16.75 -5.82 5.25
N LYS A 62 15.78 -5.97 6.15
CA LYS A 62 14.84 -7.08 6.19
C LYS A 62 13.51 -6.77 5.52
N PHE A 63 13.38 -5.62 4.85
CA PHE A 63 12.19 -5.28 4.08
C PHE A 63 12.40 -5.64 2.61
N GLY A 64 11.41 -6.33 2.05
CA GLY A 64 11.34 -6.65 0.64
C GLY A 64 10.54 -5.60 -0.14
N ARG A 65 9.94 -6.04 -1.24
CA ARG A 65 9.11 -5.19 -2.10
C ARG A 65 7.90 -4.68 -1.33
N GLN A 66 7.62 -3.38 -1.43
CA GLN A 66 6.42 -2.75 -0.88
C GLN A 66 5.21 -3.02 -1.78
N THR A 67 4.02 -2.96 -1.21
CA THR A 67 2.77 -3.07 -1.95
C THR A 67 1.69 -2.16 -1.38
N THR A 68 0.54 -2.08 -2.06
CA THR A 68 -0.62 -1.30 -1.62
C THR A 68 -1.88 -2.16 -1.70
N ILE A 69 -2.63 -2.23 -0.61
CA ILE A 69 -3.99 -2.79 -0.60
C ILE A 69 -4.95 -1.67 -0.98
N ALA A 70 -5.71 -1.89 -2.07
CA ALA A 70 -6.75 -0.99 -2.51
C ALA A 70 -8.13 -1.39 -1.95
N TYR A 71 -9.06 -0.43 -1.92
CA TYR A 71 -10.47 -0.74 -1.75
C TYR A 71 -10.95 -1.62 -2.90
N PRO A 72 -11.85 -2.59 -2.63
CA PRO A 72 -12.52 -3.30 -3.71
C PRO A 72 -13.36 -2.29 -4.53
N TYR A 73 -13.20 -2.34 -5.84
CA TYR A 73 -13.99 -1.51 -6.76
C TYR A 73 -15.05 -2.37 -7.45
N GLU A 74 -16.31 -2.10 -7.17
CA GLU A 74 -17.43 -2.96 -7.60
C GLU A 74 -17.19 -4.42 -7.21
N ASN A 75 -17.01 -5.31 -8.21
CA ASN A 75 -16.68 -6.73 -8.04
C ASN A 75 -15.19 -7.04 -8.30
N TRP A 76 -14.36 -6.01 -8.46
CA TRP A 76 -12.95 -6.19 -8.77
C TRP A 76 -12.06 -5.91 -7.55
N ILE A 77 -11.08 -6.79 -7.36
CA ILE A 77 -9.96 -6.58 -6.42
C ILE A 77 -8.68 -7.16 -7.01
N ALA A 78 -7.55 -6.47 -6.83
CA ALA A 78 -6.24 -6.98 -7.22
C ALA A 78 -5.75 -8.02 -6.21
N THR A 79 -5.17 -9.13 -6.67
CA THR A 79 -4.51 -10.14 -5.81
C THR A 79 -3.03 -9.87 -5.62
N SER A 80 -2.45 -9.02 -6.44
CA SER A 80 -1.01 -8.70 -6.43
C SER A 80 -0.42 -8.29 -5.08
N PRO A 81 -1.16 -7.65 -4.14
CA PRO A 81 -0.62 -7.42 -2.80
C PRO A 81 -0.27 -8.71 -2.07
N LEU A 82 -1.12 -9.74 -2.13
CA LEU A 82 -0.84 -11.04 -1.51
C LEU A 82 0.33 -11.76 -2.20
N GLU A 83 0.44 -11.64 -3.53
CA GLU A 83 1.55 -12.20 -4.30
C GLU A 83 2.90 -11.60 -3.83
N VAL A 84 2.96 -10.29 -3.62
CA VAL A 84 4.15 -9.60 -3.11
C VAL A 84 4.47 -10.05 -1.68
N ILE A 85 3.47 -10.14 -0.81
CA ILE A 85 3.66 -10.58 0.59
C ILE A 85 4.17 -12.02 0.62
N ALA A 86 3.59 -12.93 -0.17
CA ALA A 86 4.01 -14.34 -0.23
C ALA A 86 5.48 -14.47 -0.66
N VAL A 87 5.89 -13.76 -1.71
CA VAL A 87 7.28 -13.77 -2.19
C VAL A 87 8.24 -13.23 -1.13
N ASN A 88 7.91 -12.12 -0.48
CA ASN A 88 8.75 -11.58 0.59
C ASN A 88 8.85 -12.56 1.76
N ARG A 89 7.74 -13.17 2.20
CA ARG A 89 7.75 -14.17 3.28
C ARG A 89 8.60 -15.38 2.93
N TYR A 90 8.48 -15.89 1.71
CA TYR A 90 9.34 -16.98 1.24
C TYR A 90 10.84 -16.64 1.33
N GLN A 91 11.18 -15.37 1.11
CA GLN A 91 12.55 -14.87 1.22
C GLN A 91 12.96 -14.48 2.66
N GLY A 92 12.07 -14.62 3.64
CA GLY A 92 12.31 -14.21 5.02
C GLY A 92 12.37 -12.69 5.20
N LEU A 93 11.61 -11.97 4.38
CA LEU A 93 11.53 -10.50 4.38
C LEU A 93 10.16 -10.01 4.89
N HIS A 94 10.15 -8.84 5.52
CA HIS A 94 8.93 -8.12 5.87
C HIS A 94 8.39 -7.36 4.68
N THR A 95 7.09 -7.07 4.69
CA THR A 95 6.43 -6.28 3.64
C THR A 95 5.81 -5.04 4.24
N LEU A 96 6.24 -3.84 3.81
CA LEU A 96 5.48 -2.64 4.07
C LEU A 96 4.28 -2.60 3.10
N VAL A 97 3.09 -2.55 3.67
CA VAL A 97 1.83 -2.50 2.94
C VAL A 97 1.19 -1.13 3.17
N LEU A 98 1.12 -0.34 2.11
CA LEU A 98 0.38 0.90 2.09
C LEU A 98 -1.11 0.62 1.87
N LEU A 99 -1.96 1.56 2.26
CA LEU A 99 -3.41 1.43 2.20
C LEU A 99 -4.01 2.56 1.37
N ASP A 100 -5.06 2.20 0.63
CA ASP A 100 -5.80 3.14 -0.20
C ASP A 100 -6.55 4.19 0.64
N LEU A 101 -6.77 5.33 0.01
CA LEU A 101 -7.50 6.46 0.59
C LEU A 101 -8.79 6.78 -0.18
N ASP A 102 -9.04 6.09 -1.29
CA ASP A 102 -10.17 6.38 -2.16
C ASP A 102 -11.07 5.15 -2.40
N PRO A 103 -12.16 5.00 -1.63
CA PRO A 103 -13.08 3.88 -1.80
C PRO A 103 -13.88 3.96 -3.11
N THR A 104 -13.84 5.09 -3.84
CA THR A 104 -14.58 5.27 -5.10
C THR A 104 -13.74 4.89 -6.32
N GLY A 105 -12.42 4.91 -6.21
CA GLY A 105 -11.49 4.69 -7.33
C GLY A 105 -11.49 5.82 -8.37
N GLU A 106 -12.17 6.92 -8.11
CA GLU A 106 -12.31 8.05 -9.07
C GLU A 106 -11.13 9.03 -9.01
N GLY A 107 -10.29 8.93 -7.97
CA GLY A 107 -9.15 9.83 -7.77
C GLY A 107 -9.55 11.26 -7.41
N ALA A 108 -10.82 11.51 -7.23
CA ALA A 108 -11.39 12.82 -6.90
C ALA A 108 -12.49 12.66 -5.86
N GLY A 109 -12.35 13.27 -4.70
CA GLY A 109 -13.37 13.20 -3.67
C GLY A 109 -12.83 13.28 -2.26
N MET A 110 -13.67 13.01 -1.28
CA MET A 110 -13.24 12.93 0.12
C MET A 110 -12.42 11.67 0.35
N GLN A 111 -11.18 11.84 0.73
CA GLN A 111 -10.32 10.71 1.13
C GLN A 111 -10.91 10.04 2.38
N LYS A 112 -10.94 8.72 2.34
CA LYS A 112 -11.33 7.87 3.46
C LYS A 112 -10.22 6.86 3.70
N PRO A 113 -9.35 7.06 4.71
CA PRO A 113 -8.34 6.09 5.08
C PRO A 113 -8.95 4.72 5.40
N MET A 114 -8.41 3.65 4.81
CA MET A 114 -8.83 2.29 5.12
C MET A 114 -8.68 2.00 6.60
N GLN A 115 -9.75 1.51 7.22
CA GLN A 115 -9.76 1.09 8.62
C GLN A 115 -9.45 -0.42 8.73
N PRO A 116 -9.09 -0.92 9.92
CA PRO A 116 -8.76 -2.34 10.11
C PRO A 116 -9.80 -3.32 9.55
N LYS A 117 -11.09 -2.99 9.65
CA LYS A 117 -12.18 -3.78 9.06
C LYS A 117 -12.18 -3.76 7.54
N ASP A 118 -11.83 -2.63 6.91
CA ASP A 118 -11.74 -2.52 5.46
C ASP A 118 -10.57 -3.36 4.93
N ILE A 119 -9.43 -3.32 5.63
CA ILE A 119 -8.24 -4.11 5.30
C ILE A 119 -8.56 -5.61 5.37
N PHE A 120 -9.15 -6.04 6.49
CA PHE A 120 -9.57 -7.44 6.70
C PHE A 120 -10.46 -7.92 5.56
N LYS A 121 -11.51 -7.14 5.24
CA LYS A 121 -12.44 -7.48 4.15
C LYS A 121 -11.72 -7.56 2.80
N SER A 122 -10.85 -6.60 2.49
CA SER A 122 -10.11 -6.58 1.22
C SER A 122 -9.21 -7.82 1.09
N MET A 123 -8.48 -8.18 2.13
CA MET A 123 -7.60 -9.36 2.10
C MET A 123 -8.41 -10.66 1.98
N GLN A 124 -9.54 -10.79 2.67
CA GLN A 124 -10.43 -11.96 2.49
C GLN A 124 -10.94 -12.07 1.05
N LEU A 125 -11.35 -10.96 0.43
CA LEU A 125 -11.78 -10.95 -0.97
C LEU A 125 -10.67 -11.33 -1.93
N MET A 126 -9.41 -10.93 -1.65
CA MET A 126 -8.25 -11.35 -2.43
C MET A 126 -8.05 -12.87 -2.36
N VAL A 127 -8.12 -13.46 -1.16
CA VAL A 127 -7.98 -14.92 -0.98
C VAL A 127 -9.09 -15.66 -1.71
N ASN A 128 -10.35 -15.26 -1.55
CA ASN A 128 -11.47 -15.86 -2.26
C ASN A 128 -11.29 -15.81 -3.78
N LYS A 129 -10.72 -14.70 -4.29
CA LYS A 129 -10.43 -14.58 -5.73
C LYS A 129 -9.30 -15.51 -6.17
N LEU A 130 -8.27 -15.72 -5.35
CA LEU A 130 -7.23 -16.72 -5.62
C LEU A 130 -7.78 -18.14 -5.63
N GLU A 131 -8.66 -18.49 -4.69
CA GLU A 131 -9.34 -19.79 -4.65
C GLU A 131 -10.15 -20.06 -5.92
N ASN A 132 -10.94 -19.08 -6.36
CA ASN A 132 -11.71 -19.17 -7.60
C ASN A 132 -10.78 -19.33 -8.81
N TYR A 133 -9.73 -18.54 -8.91
CA TYR A 133 -8.74 -18.64 -9.98
C TYR A 133 -8.12 -20.05 -10.06
N MET A 134 -7.74 -20.62 -8.92
CA MET A 134 -7.15 -21.96 -8.86
C MET A 134 -8.16 -23.07 -9.20
N SER A 135 -9.44 -22.90 -8.84
CA SER A 135 -10.50 -23.88 -9.14
C SER A 135 -10.94 -23.86 -10.61
N GLU A 136 -10.86 -22.71 -11.27
CA GLU A 136 -11.27 -22.52 -12.68
C GLU A 136 -10.13 -22.84 -13.67
N SER A 137 -8.88 -22.83 -13.24
CA SER A 137 -7.72 -23.14 -14.06
C SER A 137 -7.72 -24.64 -14.40
N SER A 138 -8.07 -24.97 -15.65
CA SER A 138 -8.05 -26.35 -16.18
C SER A 138 -6.63 -26.87 -16.42
N ASP A 139 -5.68 -25.96 -16.61
CA ASP A 139 -4.29 -26.27 -16.83
C ASP A 139 -3.50 -26.11 -15.52
N ALA A 140 -2.54 -26.97 -15.27
CA ALA A 140 -1.64 -26.82 -14.13
C ALA A 140 -0.98 -25.44 -14.24
N PRO A 141 -1.03 -24.60 -13.16
CA PRO A 141 -0.38 -23.30 -13.18
C PRO A 141 1.12 -23.46 -13.46
N GLU A 142 1.70 -22.51 -14.18
CA GLU A 142 3.15 -22.50 -14.38
C GLU A 142 3.87 -22.43 -13.02
N GLU A 143 5.02 -23.11 -12.90
CA GLU A 143 5.77 -23.18 -11.63
C GLU A 143 6.12 -21.80 -11.05
N ASP A 144 6.22 -20.77 -11.90
CA ASP A 144 6.53 -19.39 -11.52
C ASP A 144 5.28 -18.49 -11.32
N ASP A 145 4.05 -19.05 -11.28
CA ASP A 145 2.85 -18.26 -11.05
C ASP A 145 2.82 -17.73 -9.61
N LEU A 146 3.00 -16.42 -9.46
CA LEU A 146 2.96 -15.73 -8.17
C LEU A 146 1.61 -15.87 -7.46
N ARG A 147 0.52 -16.09 -8.20
CA ARG A 147 -0.81 -16.35 -7.63
C ARG A 147 -0.85 -17.70 -6.95
N MET A 148 -0.17 -18.71 -7.52
CA MET A 148 -0.02 -20.02 -6.87
C MET A 148 0.72 -19.88 -5.54
N SER A 149 1.82 -19.13 -5.51
CA SER A 149 2.56 -18.88 -4.27
C SER A 149 1.69 -18.18 -3.22
N ALA A 150 0.91 -17.18 -3.63
CA ALA A 150 -0.01 -16.48 -2.74
C ALA A 150 -1.16 -17.41 -2.26
N TYR A 151 -1.70 -18.24 -3.15
CA TYR A 151 -2.71 -19.23 -2.80
C TYR A 151 -2.19 -20.20 -1.73
N GLN A 152 -1.05 -20.81 -1.97
CA GLN A 152 -0.43 -21.77 -1.03
C GLN A 152 -0.15 -21.15 0.34
N GLU A 153 0.30 -19.90 0.38
CA GLU A 153 0.62 -19.20 1.63
C GLU A 153 -0.62 -18.79 2.41
N PHE A 154 -1.67 -18.30 1.75
CA PHE A 154 -2.76 -17.59 2.44
C PHE A 154 -4.08 -18.34 2.53
N CYS A 155 -4.41 -19.29 1.67
CA CYS A 155 -5.73 -19.94 1.72
C CYS A 155 -5.97 -20.76 3.00
N ASN A 156 -4.89 -21.26 3.62
CA ASN A 156 -4.98 -22.00 4.88
C ASN A 156 -4.36 -21.27 6.09
N ASN A 157 -3.61 -20.20 5.87
CA ASN A 157 -2.79 -19.59 6.91
C ASN A 157 -3.11 -18.10 7.15
N LEU A 158 -4.07 -17.53 6.44
CA LEU A 158 -4.36 -16.10 6.54
C LEU A 158 -4.70 -15.67 7.98
N GLU A 159 -5.50 -16.45 8.68
CA GLU A 159 -5.95 -16.11 10.03
C GLU A 159 -4.81 -16.00 11.05
N SER A 160 -3.73 -16.75 10.83
CA SER A 160 -2.53 -16.74 11.67
C SER A 160 -1.44 -15.78 11.19
N LEU A 161 -1.71 -14.96 10.17
CA LEU A 161 -0.76 -13.97 9.69
C LEU A 161 -0.52 -12.91 10.75
N ASP A 162 0.75 -12.78 11.14
CA ASP A 162 1.19 -11.73 12.06
C ASP A 162 1.25 -10.38 11.35
N ILE A 163 0.65 -9.36 11.96
CA ILE A 163 0.55 -8.01 11.41
C ILE A 163 0.98 -6.99 12.47
N VAL A 164 1.80 -6.04 12.07
CA VAL A 164 2.02 -4.81 12.81
C VAL A 164 1.21 -3.70 12.15
N LEU A 165 0.12 -3.29 12.81
CA LEU A 165 -0.69 -2.14 12.41
C LEU A 165 -0.04 -0.86 12.92
N CYS A 166 0.37 0.01 12.01
CA CYS A 166 0.95 1.31 12.29
C CYS A 166 -0.07 2.40 12.00
N THR A 167 -0.43 3.19 13.00
CA THR A 167 -1.48 4.21 12.92
C THR A 167 -0.89 5.58 13.16
N ASP A 168 -1.27 6.57 12.36
CA ASP A 168 -0.91 7.99 12.48
C ASP A 168 0.60 8.25 12.70
N MET A 169 1.42 7.47 11.99
CA MET A 169 2.86 7.48 12.14
C MET A 169 3.47 8.87 11.87
N GLY A 170 4.42 9.26 12.73
CA GLY A 170 5.07 10.57 12.66
C GLY A 170 4.25 11.71 13.29
N THR A 171 3.15 11.41 13.95
CA THR A 171 2.34 12.38 14.71
C THR A 171 2.38 12.11 16.21
N THR A 172 1.79 13.00 17.01
CA THR A 172 1.62 12.79 18.46
C THR A 172 0.61 11.69 18.79
N GLY A 173 -0.23 11.31 17.82
CA GLY A 173 -1.20 10.21 17.92
C GLY A 173 -0.67 8.86 17.46
N GLN A 174 0.62 8.75 17.15
CA GLN A 174 1.23 7.53 16.64
C GLN A 174 0.96 6.34 17.57
N GLN A 175 0.49 5.24 16.96
CA GLN A 175 0.31 3.96 17.63
C GLN A 175 0.88 2.81 16.79
N ILE A 176 1.42 1.80 17.46
CA ILE A 176 1.93 0.58 16.87
C ILE A 176 1.27 -0.59 17.60
N THR A 177 0.51 -1.39 16.89
CA THR A 177 -0.27 -2.50 17.46
C THR A 177 0.09 -3.78 16.74
N TYR A 178 0.52 -4.80 17.50
CA TYR A 178 0.72 -6.15 16.97
C TYR A 178 -0.58 -6.95 17.10
N VAL A 179 -1.03 -7.55 16.01
CA VAL A 179 -2.24 -8.38 15.95
C VAL A 179 -2.06 -9.54 14.99
N ASN A 180 -2.80 -10.63 15.20
CA ASN A 180 -3.03 -11.60 14.15
C ASN A 180 -4.11 -11.10 13.18
N PHE A 181 -4.12 -11.61 11.95
CA PHE A 181 -5.12 -11.21 10.96
C PHE A 181 -6.55 -11.41 11.48
N SER A 182 -6.84 -12.51 12.18
CA SER A 182 -8.17 -12.78 12.77
C SER A 182 -8.66 -11.70 13.74
N ASP A 183 -7.73 -11.03 14.42
CA ASP A 183 -8.02 -9.99 15.41
C ASP A 183 -7.99 -8.57 14.81
N LEU A 184 -7.55 -8.44 13.57
CA LEU A 184 -7.44 -7.14 12.88
C LEU A 184 -8.74 -6.33 12.89
N PRO A 185 -9.97 -6.91 12.72
CA PRO A 185 -11.22 -6.15 12.78
C PRO A 185 -11.51 -5.47 14.12
N GLN A 186 -10.88 -5.94 15.20
CA GLN A 186 -11.01 -5.38 16.55
C GLN A 186 -9.90 -4.39 16.89
N ALA A 187 -8.91 -4.24 16.00
CA ALA A 187 -7.82 -3.28 16.20
C ALA A 187 -8.35 -1.84 16.24
N PRO A 188 -7.64 -0.93 16.93
CA PRO A 188 -8.06 0.46 17.04
C PRO A 188 -8.24 1.12 15.67
N GLU A 189 -9.38 1.81 15.49
CA GLU A 189 -9.57 2.71 14.36
C GLU A 189 -8.76 4.00 14.58
N GLY A 190 -8.39 4.68 13.50
CA GLY A 190 -7.59 5.90 13.57
C GLY A 190 -7.65 6.72 12.28
N GLY A 191 -6.69 7.62 12.10
CA GLY A 191 -6.57 8.43 10.91
C GLY A 191 -5.99 7.62 9.76
N MET A 192 -4.68 7.52 9.67
CA MET A 192 -4.00 6.82 8.56
C MET A 192 -3.28 5.58 9.07
N HIS A 193 -3.44 4.49 8.35
CA HIS A 193 -2.81 3.22 8.68
C HIS A 193 -1.82 2.77 7.59
N CYS A 194 -0.84 1.97 7.98
CA CYS A 194 -0.10 1.05 7.13
C CYS A 194 0.17 -0.25 7.90
N LEU A 195 0.55 -1.31 7.19
CA LEU A 195 0.85 -2.62 7.79
C LEU A 195 2.31 -3.00 7.53
N VAL A 196 2.81 -3.85 8.42
CA VAL A 196 4.01 -4.64 8.19
C VAL A 196 3.75 -6.08 8.56
#